data_f540aac679bd14e0a71d835d7ab6bbf8
#
_entry.id   f540aac679bd14e0a71d835d7ab6bbf8
#
_cell.length_a   1.000
_cell.length_b   1.000
_cell.length_c   1.000
_cell.angle_alpha   90.00
_cell.angle_beta   90.00
_cell.angle_gamma   90.00
#
_symmetry.space_group_name_H-M   'P 1'
#
loop_
_entity.id
_entity.type
_entity.pdbx_description
1 polymer ?
#
loop_
_entity_poly.entity_id
_entity_poly.type
_entity_poly.pdbx_seq_one_letter_code
_entity_poly.pdbx_strand_id
1 'polypeptide(L)'
;QYPSVLLEKAVGEFSKLPGIGRKTAMRLVLHLLRQDTATVEAFGNSIITLKREVKYCKVCHNISDTEICQICANPQRDASTICVVENIRDVMAVEATQQYRGLYHVLGGVISPMDGVGPSDLQIESLVQRVSEGGIKEVILALSTTMEGDTTNFYIYRKLDKLGVKLSVIARGISVGDELEYADE
;
A
#
# COMPACT_ATOMS: atom_id res chain seq x y z
N GLN A 1 -36.33 -9.42 11.25
CA GLN A 1 -36.03 -9.65 12.66
C GLN A 1 -35.09 -10.86 12.77
N TYR A 2 -33.96 -10.70 13.51
CA TYR A 2 -33.01 -11.79 13.72
C TYR A 2 -33.48 -12.69 14.89
N PRO A 3 -33.27 -14.00 14.80
CA PRO A 3 -33.65 -14.91 15.88
C PRO A 3 -32.72 -14.85 17.09
N SER A 4 -31.56 -14.18 16.96
CA SER A 4 -30.54 -14.06 18.00
C SER A 4 -29.83 -12.71 17.92
N VAL A 5 -29.65 -12.07 19.07
CA VAL A 5 -28.88 -10.82 19.21
C VAL A 5 -27.41 -11.05 18.85
N LEU A 6 -26.86 -12.23 19.16
CA LEU A 6 -25.47 -12.57 18.81
C LEU A 6 -25.28 -12.68 17.30
N LEU A 7 -26.25 -13.29 16.61
CA LEU A 7 -26.26 -13.38 15.16
C LEU A 7 -26.34 -11.98 14.53
N GLU A 8 -27.24 -11.14 15.03
CA GLU A 8 -27.40 -9.75 14.55
C GLU A 8 -26.12 -8.93 14.68
N LYS A 9 -25.45 -9.02 15.84
CA LYS A 9 -24.16 -8.35 16.09
C LYS A 9 -23.09 -8.80 15.10
N ALA A 10 -22.91 -10.11 14.92
CA ALA A 10 -21.92 -10.66 14.01
C ALA A 10 -22.16 -10.21 12.55
N VAL A 11 -23.41 -10.29 12.09
CA VAL A 11 -23.80 -9.79 10.76
C VAL A 11 -23.56 -8.29 10.64
N GLY A 12 -23.85 -7.53 11.70
CA GLY A 12 -23.58 -6.09 11.76
C GLY A 12 -22.11 -5.78 11.57
N GLU A 13 -21.20 -6.48 12.25
CA GLU A 13 -19.76 -6.25 12.12
C GLU A 13 -19.23 -6.60 10.72
N PHE A 14 -19.65 -7.73 10.16
CA PHE A 14 -19.26 -8.07 8.78
C PHE A 14 -19.78 -7.06 7.75
N SER A 15 -20.97 -6.48 7.96
CA SER A 15 -21.55 -5.50 7.03
C SER A 15 -20.88 -4.11 7.09
N LYS A 16 -20.02 -3.84 8.07
CA LYS A 16 -19.17 -2.63 8.10
C LYS A 16 -17.97 -2.72 7.17
N LEU A 17 -17.62 -3.93 6.70
CA LEU A 17 -16.51 -4.11 5.79
C LEU A 17 -16.88 -3.60 4.39
N PRO A 18 -15.94 -2.90 3.70
CA PRO A 18 -16.21 -2.36 2.38
C PRO A 18 -16.58 -3.48 1.39
N GLY A 19 -17.63 -3.26 0.61
CA GLY A 19 -18.13 -4.24 -0.36
C GLY A 19 -18.96 -5.38 0.24
N ILE A 20 -19.14 -5.43 1.57
CA ILE A 20 -19.94 -6.46 2.24
C ILE A 20 -21.32 -5.93 2.59
N GLY A 21 -22.30 -6.28 1.76
CA GLY A 21 -23.72 -6.02 2.08
C GLY A 21 -24.28 -7.04 3.10
N ARG A 22 -25.44 -6.71 3.70
CA ARG A 22 -26.10 -7.55 4.73
C ARG A 22 -26.34 -9.01 4.28
N LYS A 23 -26.68 -9.24 3.01
CA LYS A 23 -26.86 -10.61 2.46
C LYS A 23 -25.56 -11.42 2.51
N THR A 24 -24.46 -10.80 2.08
CA THR A 24 -23.14 -11.42 2.10
C THR A 24 -22.67 -11.64 3.53
N ALA A 25 -22.81 -10.63 4.41
CA ALA A 25 -22.50 -10.74 5.83
C ALA A 25 -23.23 -11.93 6.49
N MET A 26 -24.54 -12.07 6.26
CA MET A 26 -25.32 -13.21 6.77
C MET A 26 -24.73 -14.55 6.30
N ARG A 27 -24.43 -14.66 5.01
CA ARG A 27 -23.85 -15.90 4.45
C ARG A 27 -22.51 -16.25 5.09
N LEU A 28 -21.65 -15.26 5.30
CA LEU A 28 -20.35 -15.45 5.94
C LEU A 28 -20.48 -15.87 7.41
N VAL A 29 -21.34 -15.20 8.16
CA VAL A 29 -21.59 -15.54 9.57
C VAL A 29 -22.16 -16.95 9.71
N LEU A 30 -23.15 -17.32 8.88
CA LEU A 30 -23.72 -18.67 8.89
C LEU A 30 -22.71 -19.74 8.47
N HIS A 31 -21.76 -19.40 7.59
CA HIS A 31 -20.64 -20.29 7.25
C HIS A 31 -19.75 -20.53 8.48
N LEU A 32 -19.34 -19.47 9.17
CA LEU A 32 -18.54 -19.58 10.39
C LEU A 32 -19.27 -20.33 11.50
N LEU A 33 -20.58 -20.12 11.65
CA LEU A 33 -21.38 -20.82 12.66
C LEU A 33 -21.41 -22.35 12.47
N ARG A 34 -21.16 -22.82 11.24
CA ARG A 34 -21.05 -24.26 10.94
C ARG A 34 -19.69 -24.84 11.18
N GLN A 35 -18.66 -23.99 11.39
CA GLN A 35 -17.31 -24.45 11.74
C GLN A 35 -17.22 -24.79 13.21
N ASP A 36 -16.22 -25.57 13.60
CA ASP A 36 -15.92 -25.80 15.01
C ASP A 36 -15.41 -24.52 15.69
N THR A 37 -15.53 -24.47 17.00
CA THR A 37 -15.16 -23.30 17.81
C THR A 37 -13.68 -22.95 17.64
N ALA A 38 -12.78 -23.92 17.57
CA ALA A 38 -11.36 -23.69 17.43
C ALA A 38 -11.00 -22.99 16.10
N THR A 39 -11.66 -23.39 15.00
CA THR A 39 -11.52 -22.75 13.69
C THR A 39 -12.00 -21.29 13.72
N VAL A 40 -13.12 -21.01 14.36
CA VAL A 40 -13.65 -19.63 14.47
C VAL A 40 -12.76 -18.78 15.37
N GLU A 41 -12.27 -19.31 16.48
CA GLU A 41 -11.33 -18.63 17.37
C GLU A 41 -10.02 -18.31 16.64
N ALA A 42 -9.46 -19.25 15.88
CA ALA A 42 -8.25 -19.02 15.09
C ALA A 42 -8.45 -17.90 14.06
N PHE A 43 -9.59 -17.89 13.36
CA PHE A 43 -9.95 -16.83 12.43
C PHE A 43 -10.04 -15.47 13.13
N GLY A 44 -10.79 -15.36 14.22
CA GLY A 44 -10.93 -14.12 14.98
C GLY A 44 -9.59 -13.63 15.54
N ASN A 45 -8.81 -14.52 16.13
CA ASN A 45 -7.51 -14.20 16.72
C ASN A 45 -6.50 -13.76 15.67
N SER A 46 -6.52 -14.34 14.46
CA SER A 46 -5.60 -13.91 13.38
C SER A 46 -5.76 -12.43 13.03
N ILE A 47 -7.01 -11.95 12.95
CA ILE A 47 -7.32 -10.54 12.64
C ILE A 47 -6.93 -9.63 13.82
N ILE A 48 -7.23 -10.06 15.05
CA ILE A 48 -6.91 -9.31 16.26
C ILE A 48 -5.39 -9.18 16.41
N THR A 49 -4.66 -10.29 16.25
CA THR A 49 -3.19 -10.33 16.35
C THR A 49 -2.57 -9.47 15.26
N LEU A 50 -3.02 -9.59 14.01
CA LEU A 50 -2.57 -8.73 12.92
C LEU A 50 -2.69 -7.25 13.30
N LYS A 51 -3.87 -6.82 13.79
CA LYS A 51 -4.09 -5.40 14.12
C LYS A 51 -3.24 -4.92 15.29
N ARG A 52 -2.97 -5.79 16.27
CA ARG A 52 -2.21 -5.44 17.49
C ARG A 52 -0.70 -5.45 17.28
N GLU A 53 -0.19 -6.38 16.48
CA GLU A 53 1.24 -6.71 16.42
C GLU A 53 1.92 -6.26 15.12
N VAL A 54 1.16 -5.99 14.06
CA VAL A 54 1.75 -5.51 12.81
C VAL A 54 2.51 -4.20 13.04
N LYS A 55 3.69 -4.13 12.46
CA LYS A 55 4.54 -2.93 12.46
C LYS A 55 4.61 -2.34 11.06
N TYR A 56 5.10 -1.12 11.00
CA TYR A 56 5.50 -0.49 9.75
C TYR A 56 7.01 -0.32 9.75
N CYS A 57 7.66 -0.72 8.67
CA CYS A 57 9.10 -0.60 8.53
C CYS A 57 9.54 0.85 8.77
N LYS A 58 10.49 1.07 9.67
CA LYS A 58 11.00 2.41 9.98
C LYS A 58 11.71 3.09 8.82
N VAL A 59 12.13 2.31 7.81
CA VAL A 59 12.85 2.82 6.64
C VAL A 59 11.93 3.11 5.46
N CYS A 60 11.08 2.15 5.08
CA CYS A 60 10.28 2.24 3.85
C CYS A 60 8.78 2.36 4.09
N HIS A 61 8.32 2.26 5.34
CA HIS A 61 6.91 2.30 5.74
C HIS A 61 6.03 1.16 5.21
N ASN A 62 6.65 0.11 4.66
CA ASN A 62 5.94 -1.11 4.30
C ASN A 62 5.49 -1.87 5.56
N ILE A 63 4.44 -2.66 5.43
CA ILE A 63 4.00 -3.57 6.49
C ILE A 63 5.10 -4.57 6.84
N SER A 64 5.29 -4.85 8.13
CA SER A 64 6.34 -5.72 8.62
C SER A 64 5.98 -6.35 9.97
N ASP A 65 6.53 -7.51 10.25
CA ASP A 65 6.48 -8.11 11.59
C ASP A 65 7.59 -7.58 12.51
N THR A 66 8.60 -6.93 11.93
CA THR A 66 9.77 -6.38 12.61
C THR A 66 9.93 -4.88 12.32
N GLU A 67 10.82 -4.21 13.09
CA GLU A 67 11.05 -2.77 12.89
C GLU A 67 11.62 -2.41 11.50
N ILE A 68 12.41 -3.32 10.91
CA ILE A 68 12.93 -3.21 9.55
C ILE A 68 12.41 -4.40 8.76
N CYS A 69 11.74 -4.16 7.64
CA CYS A 69 11.16 -5.22 6.83
C CYS A 69 12.25 -6.05 6.13
N GLN A 70 11.87 -7.25 5.69
CA GLN A 70 12.77 -8.18 5.02
C GLN A 70 13.42 -7.59 3.77
N ILE A 71 12.72 -6.72 3.05
CA ILE A 71 13.27 -6.07 1.84
C ILE A 71 14.37 -5.09 2.23
N CYS A 72 14.13 -4.21 3.20
CA CYS A 72 15.13 -3.24 3.66
C CYS A 72 16.32 -3.89 4.38
N ALA A 73 16.10 -5.02 5.04
CA ALA A 73 17.15 -5.76 5.73
C ALA A 73 17.99 -6.67 4.80
N ASN A 74 17.57 -6.89 3.57
CA ASN A 74 18.25 -7.79 2.65
C ASN A 74 19.49 -7.11 2.01
N PRO A 75 20.72 -7.55 2.33
CA PRO A 75 21.95 -6.96 1.81
C PRO A 75 22.15 -7.19 0.30
N GLN A 76 21.38 -8.08 -0.33
CA GLN A 76 21.45 -8.34 -1.77
C GLN A 76 20.63 -7.33 -2.59
N ARG A 77 19.88 -6.44 -1.93
CA ARG A 77 19.14 -5.38 -2.59
C ARG A 77 20.04 -4.20 -2.94
N ASP A 78 19.75 -3.56 -4.06
CA ASP A 78 20.40 -2.31 -4.44
C ASP A 78 19.86 -1.17 -3.58
N ALA A 79 20.64 -0.79 -2.56
CA ALA A 79 20.29 0.29 -1.65
C ALA A 79 20.38 1.69 -2.28
N SER A 80 20.90 1.81 -3.50
CA SER A 80 21.02 3.09 -4.20
C SER A 80 19.79 3.48 -5.03
N THR A 81 18.82 2.57 -5.16
CA THR A 81 17.58 2.78 -5.94
C THR A 81 16.36 2.61 -5.07
N ILE A 82 15.47 3.60 -5.08
CA ILE A 82 14.19 3.58 -4.35
C ILE A 82 13.03 3.64 -5.34
N CYS A 83 12.10 2.70 -5.24
CA CYS A 83 10.81 2.75 -5.90
C CYS A 83 9.75 3.30 -4.93
N VAL A 84 9.19 4.45 -5.23
CA VAL A 84 8.15 5.11 -4.44
C VAL A 84 6.79 4.64 -4.92
N VAL A 85 6.00 4.10 -4.01
CA VAL A 85 4.67 3.54 -4.28
C VAL A 85 3.62 4.10 -3.32
N GLU A 86 2.35 3.97 -3.67
CA GLU A 86 1.26 4.50 -2.85
C GLU A 86 1.00 3.63 -1.63
N ASN A 87 1.01 2.30 -1.81
CA ASN A 87 0.59 1.37 -0.78
C ASN A 87 1.29 0.00 -0.91
N ILE A 88 1.02 -0.87 0.06
CA ILE A 88 1.65 -2.20 0.12
C ILE A 88 1.28 -3.12 -1.07
N ARG A 89 0.10 -2.94 -1.68
CA ARG A 89 -0.30 -3.76 -2.83
C ARG A 89 0.61 -3.50 -4.02
N ASP A 90 1.08 -2.28 -4.18
CA ASP A 90 2.01 -1.90 -5.24
C ASP A 90 3.37 -2.57 -5.01
N VAL A 91 3.85 -2.61 -3.74
CA VAL A 91 5.07 -3.36 -3.40
C VAL A 91 4.91 -4.83 -3.78
N MET A 92 3.79 -5.46 -3.41
CA MET A 92 3.52 -6.86 -3.71
C MET A 92 3.46 -7.11 -5.23
N ALA A 93 2.85 -6.20 -5.99
CA ALA A 93 2.73 -6.31 -7.43
C ALA A 93 4.11 -6.25 -8.13
N VAL A 94 4.98 -5.33 -7.70
CA VAL A 94 6.34 -5.22 -8.24
C VAL A 94 7.19 -6.43 -7.82
N GLU A 95 7.14 -6.85 -6.56
CA GLU A 95 7.86 -8.02 -6.06
C GLU A 95 7.45 -9.31 -6.77
N ALA A 96 6.17 -9.47 -7.12
CA ALA A 96 5.68 -10.63 -7.86
C ALA A 96 6.36 -10.81 -9.23
N THR A 97 6.87 -9.73 -9.84
CA THR A 97 7.63 -9.79 -11.09
C THR A 97 9.03 -10.40 -10.93
N GLN A 98 9.59 -10.40 -9.73
CA GLN A 98 10.96 -10.82 -9.39
C GLN A 98 12.07 -10.11 -10.19
N GLN A 99 11.76 -8.98 -10.82
CA GLN A 99 12.71 -8.25 -11.67
C GLN A 99 13.34 -7.05 -10.96
N TYR A 100 12.61 -6.42 -10.04
CA TYR A 100 13.10 -5.26 -9.31
C TYR A 100 14.00 -5.70 -8.15
N ARG A 101 15.17 -5.07 -8.03
CA ARG A 101 16.18 -5.39 -7.02
C ARG A 101 16.48 -4.24 -6.05
N GLY A 102 15.87 -3.09 -6.25
CA GLY A 102 16.02 -1.94 -5.36
C GLY A 102 15.18 -2.01 -4.09
N LEU A 103 15.13 -0.91 -3.38
CA LEU A 103 14.33 -0.71 -2.17
C LEU A 103 13.04 0.03 -2.51
N TYR A 104 12.12 0.08 -1.55
CA TYR A 104 10.84 0.78 -1.69
C TYR A 104 10.72 1.94 -0.71
N HIS A 105 9.76 2.80 -1.00
CA HIS A 105 9.22 3.78 -0.07
C HIS A 105 7.71 3.88 -0.25
N VAL A 106 6.96 3.53 0.78
CA VAL A 106 5.48 3.51 0.75
C VAL A 106 4.97 4.83 1.31
N LEU A 107 4.28 5.61 0.46
CA LEU A 107 3.75 6.92 0.84
C LEU A 107 2.54 6.86 1.77
N GLY A 108 1.72 5.81 1.65
CA GLY A 108 0.44 5.69 2.34
C GLY A 108 -0.75 6.27 1.58
N GLY A 109 -0.56 6.69 0.34
CA GLY A 109 -1.58 7.25 -0.55
C GLY A 109 -1.02 8.27 -1.52
N VAL A 110 -1.88 9.15 -2.01
CA VAL A 110 -1.56 10.29 -2.88
C VAL A 110 -2.17 11.57 -2.31
N ILE A 111 -1.65 12.71 -2.71
CA ILE A 111 -2.22 14.03 -2.37
C ILE A 111 -3.60 14.12 -3.03
N SER A 112 -4.65 14.23 -2.22
CA SER A 112 -6.04 14.32 -2.67
C SER A 112 -6.77 15.37 -1.84
N PRO A 113 -6.83 16.63 -2.30
CA PRO A 113 -7.55 17.68 -1.58
C PRO A 113 -9.04 17.37 -1.42
N MET A 114 -9.64 16.66 -2.37
CA MET A 114 -11.05 16.25 -2.31
C MET A 114 -11.33 15.30 -1.14
N ASP A 115 -10.35 14.42 -0.84
CA ASP A 115 -10.43 13.46 0.27
C ASP A 115 -9.80 14.02 1.57
N GLY A 116 -9.32 15.27 1.55
CA GLY A 116 -8.67 15.91 2.68
C GLY A 116 -7.25 15.40 2.95
N VAL A 117 -6.60 14.74 1.98
CA VAL A 117 -5.25 14.21 2.13
C VAL A 117 -4.24 15.23 1.62
N GLY A 118 -3.46 15.78 2.53
CA GLY A 118 -2.36 16.70 2.21
C GLY A 118 -0.99 16.01 2.24
N PRO A 119 0.07 16.73 1.84
CA PRO A 119 1.44 16.20 1.86
C PRO A 119 1.91 15.74 3.24
N SER A 120 1.43 16.38 4.32
CA SER A 120 1.77 16.03 5.70
C SER A 120 1.14 14.72 6.19
N ASP A 121 0.10 14.25 5.51
CA ASP A 121 -0.57 12.98 5.82
C ASP A 121 0.14 11.78 5.19
N LEU A 122 1.12 12.05 4.33
CA LEU A 122 1.88 11.05 3.57
C LEU A 122 3.35 11.01 4.02
N GLN A 123 4.02 9.89 3.73
CA GLN A 123 5.44 9.67 4.07
C GLN A 123 6.40 10.35 3.07
N ILE A 124 6.13 11.62 2.71
CA ILE A 124 6.95 12.37 1.75
C ILE A 124 8.18 12.97 2.43
N GLU A 125 8.03 13.57 3.61
CA GLU A 125 9.16 14.17 4.33
C GLU A 125 10.19 13.10 4.75
N SER A 126 9.73 11.89 5.13
CA SER A 126 10.64 10.78 5.42
C SER A 126 11.39 10.29 4.17
N LEU A 127 10.78 10.36 2.98
CA LEU A 127 11.49 10.12 1.71
C LEU A 127 12.57 11.17 1.46
N VAL A 128 12.24 12.45 1.63
CA VAL A 128 13.19 13.56 1.46
C VAL A 128 14.37 13.40 2.41
N GLN A 129 14.10 13.12 3.68
CA GLN A 129 15.16 12.86 4.66
C GLN A 129 16.05 11.69 4.23
N ARG A 130 15.44 10.56 3.85
CA ARG A 130 16.15 9.36 3.41
C ARG A 130 17.08 9.62 2.22
N VAL A 131 16.65 10.42 1.25
CA VAL A 131 17.46 10.82 0.10
C VAL A 131 18.56 11.79 0.53
N SER A 132 18.29 12.73 1.43
CA SER A 132 19.25 13.73 1.91
C SER A 132 20.40 13.12 2.73
N GLU A 133 20.17 11.98 3.38
CA GLU A 133 21.20 11.23 4.12
C GLU A 133 22.28 10.64 3.18
N GLY A 134 22.01 10.60 1.88
CA GLY A 134 22.94 10.19 0.83
C GLY A 134 22.90 8.71 0.50
N GLY A 135 23.68 8.33 -0.54
CA GLY A 135 23.71 6.95 -1.03
C GLY A 135 22.63 6.58 -2.05
N ILE A 136 21.58 7.40 -2.19
CA ILE A 136 20.52 7.18 -3.19
C ILE A 136 20.92 7.85 -4.51
N LYS A 137 20.94 7.07 -5.58
CA LYS A 137 21.28 7.52 -6.94
C LYS A 137 20.02 7.79 -7.77
N GLU A 138 19.00 6.96 -7.58
CA GLU A 138 17.75 7.06 -8.34
C GLU A 138 16.52 6.85 -7.46
N VAL A 139 15.52 7.70 -7.66
CA VAL A 139 14.17 7.55 -7.11
C VAL A 139 13.21 7.37 -8.28
N ILE A 140 12.54 6.21 -8.33
CA ILE A 140 11.55 5.85 -9.34
C ILE A 140 10.17 6.11 -8.76
N LEU A 141 9.42 7.03 -9.35
CA LEU A 141 8.05 7.33 -8.94
C LEU A 141 7.09 6.36 -9.65
N ALA A 142 6.50 5.46 -8.89
CA ALA A 142 5.59 4.42 -9.37
C ALA A 142 4.18 4.63 -8.78
N LEU A 143 3.66 5.86 -8.93
CA LEU A 143 2.32 6.23 -8.47
C LEU A 143 1.27 6.00 -9.56
N SER A 144 0.00 6.03 -9.18
CA SER A 144 -1.12 5.88 -10.12
C SER A 144 -1.11 6.98 -11.20
N THR A 145 -1.61 6.62 -12.39
CA THR A 145 -1.73 7.53 -13.54
C THR A 145 -3.01 8.38 -13.45
N THR A 146 -3.28 8.93 -12.28
CA THR A 146 -4.40 9.83 -11.97
C THR A 146 -3.91 11.25 -11.77
N MET A 147 -4.81 12.23 -11.78
CA MET A 147 -4.45 13.63 -11.47
C MET A 147 -3.81 13.76 -10.09
N GLU A 148 -4.28 13.00 -9.11
CA GLU A 148 -3.73 12.95 -7.75
C GLU A 148 -2.32 12.35 -7.76
N GLY A 149 -2.10 11.28 -8.52
CA GLY A 149 -0.78 10.68 -8.71
C GLY A 149 0.20 11.64 -9.36
N ASP A 150 -0.20 12.35 -10.42
CA ASP A 150 0.65 13.33 -11.10
C ASP A 150 0.92 14.55 -10.22
N THR A 151 -0.07 15.02 -9.46
CA THR A 151 0.11 16.09 -8.46
C THR A 151 1.14 15.68 -7.40
N THR A 152 1.06 14.45 -6.93
CA THR A 152 1.98 13.90 -5.93
C THR A 152 3.38 13.74 -6.51
N ASN A 153 3.51 13.25 -7.74
CA ASN A 153 4.77 13.15 -8.47
C ASN A 153 5.46 14.52 -8.58
N PHE A 154 4.70 15.54 -8.98
CA PHE A 154 5.23 16.90 -9.10
C PHE A 154 5.67 17.49 -7.75
N TYR A 155 4.91 17.24 -6.69
CA TYR A 155 5.27 17.69 -5.34
C TYR A 155 6.57 17.03 -4.87
N ILE A 156 6.71 15.72 -5.05
CA ILE A 156 7.92 14.98 -4.69
C ILE A 156 9.10 15.47 -5.54
N TYR A 157 8.91 15.65 -6.84
CA TYR A 157 9.94 16.19 -7.73
C TYR A 157 10.50 17.52 -7.20
N ARG A 158 9.64 18.47 -6.85
CA ARG A 158 10.07 19.77 -6.31
C ARG A 158 10.84 19.68 -5.00
N LYS A 159 10.54 18.68 -4.17
CA LYS A 159 11.27 18.44 -2.92
C LYS A 159 12.65 17.82 -3.15
N LEU A 160 12.78 16.93 -4.13
CA LEU A 160 14.00 16.16 -4.38
C LEU A 160 14.95 16.79 -5.42
N ASP A 161 14.46 17.68 -6.27
CA ASP A 161 15.20 18.27 -7.39
C ASP A 161 16.57 18.87 -6.97
N LYS A 162 16.61 19.46 -5.80
CA LYS A 162 17.85 20.08 -5.27
C LYS A 162 18.82 19.10 -4.60
N LEU A 163 18.45 17.84 -4.46
CA LEU A 163 19.27 16.84 -3.76
C LEU A 163 20.20 16.06 -4.71
N GLY A 164 20.18 16.37 -6.02
CA GLY A 164 21.11 15.76 -6.99
C GLY A 164 20.83 14.28 -7.28
N VAL A 165 19.64 13.77 -6.94
CA VAL A 165 19.21 12.41 -7.21
C VAL A 165 18.52 12.36 -8.59
N LYS A 166 18.72 11.26 -9.34
CA LYS A 166 17.98 11.01 -10.57
C LYS A 166 16.54 10.68 -10.23
N LEU A 167 15.60 11.37 -10.86
CA LEU A 167 14.17 11.11 -10.74
C LEU A 167 13.64 10.48 -12.03
N SER A 168 12.97 9.35 -11.90
CA SER A 168 12.36 8.62 -13.00
C SER A 168 10.89 8.34 -12.67
N VAL A 169 10.06 8.21 -13.68
CA VAL A 169 8.66 7.78 -13.55
C VAL A 169 8.51 6.49 -14.34
N ILE A 170 7.71 5.54 -13.85
CA ILE A 170 7.41 4.33 -14.63
C ILE A 170 6.67 4.70 -15.92
N ALA A 171 7.04 4.05 -17.02
CA ALA A 171 6.37 4.26 -18.30
C ALA A 171 4.89 3.85 -18.20
N ARG A 172 4.03 4.65 -18.80
CA ARG A 172 2.62 4.29 -19.02
C ARG A 172 2.57 3.29 -20.16
N GLY A 173 1.93 2.15 -19.91
CA GLY A 173 1.73 1.11 -20.93
C GLY A 173 0.50 1.41 -21.77
N ILE A 174 0.47 0.85 -22.99
CA ILE A 174 -0.73 0.78 -23.82
C ILE A 174 -1.35 -0.59 -23.59
N SER A 175 -2.66 -0.63 -23.32
CA SER A 175 -3.37 -1.89 -23.13
C SER A 175 -3.34 -2.73 -24.41
N VAL A 176 -3.27 -4.06 -24.25
CA VAL A 176 -3.32 -4.96 -25.42
C VAL A 176 -4.65 -4.78 -26.14
N GLY A 177 -4.59 -4.37 -27.41
CA GLY A 177 -5.76 -4.10 -28.24
C GLY A 177 -6.13 -2.63 -28.38
N ASP A 178 -5.47 -1.72 -27.66
CA ASP A 178 -5.65 -0.28 -27.84
C ASP A 178 -4.76 0.23 -28.98
N GLU A 179 -5.23 1.27 -29.68
CA GLU A 179 -4.48 1.92 -30.75
C GLU A 179 -3.58 3.03 -30.18
N LEU A 180 -2.41 3.22 -30.80
CA LEU A 180 -1.42 4.22 -30.36
C LEU A 180 -1.96 5.65 -30.33
N GLU A 181 -2.97 5.96 -31.15
CA GLU A 181 -3.58 7.29 -31.22
C GLU A 181 -4.36 7.68 -29.97
N TYR A 182 -4.71 6.70 -29.11
CA TYR A 182 -5.40 6.93 -27.83
C TYR A 182 -4.45 6.91 -26.62
N ALA A 183 -3.15 6.76 -26.86
CA ALA A 183 -2.17 6.85 -25.80
C ALA A 183 -1.89 8.33 -25.48
N ASP A 184 -2.17 8.73 -24.24
CA ASP A 184 -1.82 10.06 -23.75
C ASP A 184 -0.28 10.24 -23.75
N GLU A 185 0.17 11.45 -24.12
CA GLU A 185 1.58 11.86 -24.13
C GLU A 185 2.22 11.88 -22.73
#